data_e5025ae5f2a9b2560b438b641a3fad93
#
_entry.id   e5025ae5f2a9b2560b438b641a3fad93
#
_cell.length_a   1.000
_cell.length_b   1.000
_cell.length_c   1.000
_cell.angle_alpha   90.00
_cell.angle_beta   90.00
_cell.angle_gamma   90.00
#
_symmetry.space_group_name_H-M   'P 1'
#
loop_
_entity.id
_entity.type
_entity.pdbx_description
1 polymer ?
#
loop_
_entity_poly.entity_id
_entity_poly.type
_entity_poly.pdbx_seq_one_letter_code
_entity_poly.pdbx_strand_id
1 'polypeptide(L)'
;MIELRDITPDNHLEVRALFRRMEHDYFQYRAGTFDKDTWNAYSASFQQDTFNNPGVRVMWKLQCDFVDPAFRNHMQPLIDAAAKTRQRNIRQRYDQLMEDEVGSKT
;
A
#
# COMPACT_ATOMS: atom_id res chain seq x y z
N MET A 1 -7.53 9.50 10.11
CA MET A 1 -6.73 8.66 9.20
C MET A 1 -5.45 9.40 8.86
N ILE A 2 -4.32 8.69 8.90
CA ILE A 2 -3.03 9.27 8.57
C ILE A 2 -2.92 9.54 7.07
N GLU A 3 -2.37 10.70 6.70
CA GLU A 3 -2.01 10.97 5.31
C GLU A 3 -0.63 10.37 5.04
N LEU A 4 -0.56 9.44 4.08
CA LEU A 4 0.68 8.70 3.81
C LEU A 4 1.83 9.59 3.36
N ARG A 5 1.53 10.73 2.73
CA ARG A 5 2.57 11.69 2.31
C ARG A 5 3.30 12.34 3.49
N ASP A 6 2.68 12.34 4.67
CA ASP A 6 3.20 13.00 5.86
C ASP A 6 3.83 12.00 6.85
N ILE A 7 4.24 10.83 6.36
CA ILE A 7 4.86 9.81 7.19
C ILE A 7 6.20 10.31 7.75
N THR A 8 6.31 10.30 9.06
CA THR A 8 7.51 10.63 9.82
C THR A 8 7.74 9.57 10.89
N PRO A 9 8.89 9.57 11.59
CA PRO A 9 9.09 8.63 12.70
C PRO A 9 8.03 8.70 13.79
N ASP A 10 7.34 9.85 13.93
CA ASP A 10 6.27 10.02 14.92
C ASP A 10 5.04 9.17 14.59
N ASN A 11 4.90 8.72 13.34
CA ASN A 11 3.78 7.88 12.91
C ASN A 11 4.07 6.39 12.99
N HIS A 12 5.18 5.97 13.61
CA HIS A 12 5.63 4.56 13.54
C HIS A 12 4.61 3.56 14.10
N LEU A 13 3.85 3.94 15.13
CA LEU A 13 2.83 3.05 15.70
C LEU A 13 1.61 2.91 14.79
N GLU A 14 1.22 4.00 14.14
CA GLU A 14 0.09 3.99 13.21
C GLU A 14 0.43 3.17 11.96
N VAL A 15 1.65 3.31 11.45
CA VAL A 15 2.11 2.52 10.30
C VAL A 15 2.27 1.05 10.70
N ARG A 16 2.72 0.76 11.92
CA ARG A 16 2.77 -0.62 12.43
C ARG A 16 1.38 -1.24 12.47
N ALA A 17 0.38 -0.48 12.92
CA ALA A 17 -0.99 -0.95 12.93
C ALA A 17 -1.48 -1.29 11.51
N LEU A 18 -1.11 -0.48 10.53
CA LEU A 18 -1.42 -0.76 9.13
C LEU A 18 -0.78 -2.07 8.65
N PHE A 19 0.50 -2.28 8.96
CA PHE A 19 1.20 -3.51 8.60
C PHE A 19 0.59 -4.73 9.29
N ARG A 20 0.18 -4.59 10.57
CA ARG A 20 -0.52 -5.67 11.30
C ARG A 20 -1.84 -6.02 10.63
N ARG A 21 -2.58 -5.04 10.16
CA ARG A 21 -3.82 -5.26 9.45
C ARG A 21 -3.59 -5.99 8.12
N MET A 22 -2.58 -5.58 7.37
CA MET A 22 -2.20 -6.26 6.13
C MET A 22 -1.80 -7.72 6.39
N GLU A 23 -1.03 -7.96 7.45
CA GLU A 23 -0.64 -9.30 7.88
C GLU A 23 -1.86 -10.15 8.22
N HIS A 24 -2.81 -9.58 8.96
CA HIS A 24 -4.06 -10.26 9.28
C HIS A 24 -4.83 -10.65 8.00
N ASP A 25 -4.94 -9.73 7.06
CA ASP A 25 -5.64 -9.98 5.80
C ASP A 25 -4.94 -11.05 4.98
N TYR A 26 -3.62 -11.09 4.99
CA TYR A 26 -2.82 -12.12 4.34
C TYR A 26 -3.14 -13.52 4.92
N PHE A 27 -3.22 -13.63 6.24
CA PHE A 27 -3.57 -14.90 6.88
C PHE A 27 -5.00 -15.30 6.61
N GLN A 28 -5.93 -14.36 6.52
CA GLN A 28 -7.31 -14.64 6.12
C GLN A 28 -7.37 -15.20 4.69
N TYR A 29 -6.57 -14.65 3.79
CA TYR A 29 -6.44 -15.17 2.44
C TYR A 29 -5.89 -16.61 2.46
N ARG A 30 -4.82 -16.85 3.21
CA ARG A 30 -4.20 -18.17 3.34
C ARG A 30 -5.16 -19.20 3.95
N ALA A 31 -6.04 -18.76 4.84
CA ALA A 31 -7.05 -19.60 5.46
C ALA A 31 -8.27 -19.85 4.56
N GLY A 32 -8.34 -19.20 3.40
CA GLY A 32 -9.45 -19.38 2.46
C GLY A 32 -10.64 -18.47 2.71
N THR A 33 -10.54 -17.51 3.63
CA THR A 33 -11.61 -16.55 3.94
C THR A 33 -11.79 -15.53 2.82
N PHE A 34 -10.69 -15.10 2.19
CA PHE A 34 -10.72 -14.27 0.99
C PHE A 34 -10.40 -15.12 -0.23
N ASP A 35 -11.08 -14.85 -1.34
CA ASP A 35 -10.72 -15.48 -2.59
C ASP A 35 -9.46 -14.82 -3.19
N LYS A 36 -8.93 -15.47 -4.23
CA LYS A 36 -7.71 -15.02 -4.89
C LYS A 36 -7.89 -13.64 -5.53
N ASP A 37 -9.04 -13.39 -6.13
CA ASP A 37 -9.28 -12.11 -6.81
C ASP A 37 -9.33 -10.96 -5.81
N THR A 38 -9.98 -11.17 -4.66
CA THR A 38 -10.02 -10.18 -3.57
C THR A 38 -8.61 -9.88 -3.06
N TRP A 39 -7.81 -10.93 -2.82
CA TRP A 39 -6.43 -10.74 -2.35
C TRP A 39 -5.57 -10.03 -3.40
N ASN A 40 -5.72 -10.38 -4.69
CA ASN A 40 -4.97 -9.71 -5.75
C ASN A 40 -5.30 -8.23 -5.84
N ALA A 41 -6.56 -7.86 -5.64
CA ALA A 41 -6.97 -6.46 -5.61
C ALA A 41 -6.34 -5.70 -4.43
N TYR A 42 -6.34 -6.31 -3.23
CA TYR A 42 -5.65 -5.72 -2.07
C TYR A 42 -4.15 -5.58 -2.32
N SER A 43 -3.51 -6.61 -2.88
CA SER A 43 -2.07 -6.57 -3.15
C SER A 43 -1.72 -5.46 -4.14
N ALA A 44 -2.54 -5.26 -5.17
CA ALA A 44 -2.35 -4.17 -6.13
C ALA A 44 -2.47 -2.81 -5.45
N SER A 45 -3.43 -2.65 -4.56
CA SER A 45 -3.61 -1.43 -3.78
C SER A 45 -2.41 -1.17 -2.87
N PHE A 46 -1.92 -2.19 -2.17
CA PHE A 46 -0.74 -2.04 -1.31
C PHE A 46 0.47 -1.61 -2.14
N GLN A 47 0.70 -2.24 -3.29
CA GLN A 47 1.83 -1.93 -4.15
C GLN A 47 1.72 -0.52 -4.74
N GLN A 48 0.55 -0.14 -5.27
CA GLN A 48 0.40 1.10 -6.04
C GLN A 48 0.16 2.32 -5.18
N ASP A 49 -0.51 2.17 -4.03
CA ASP A 49 -0.86 3.30 -3.18
C ASP A 49 -0.04 3.34 -1.90
N THR A 50 -0.01 2.25 -1.14
CA THR A 50 0.64 2.23 0.18
C THR A 50 2.16 2.26 0.05
N PHE A 51 2.75 1.29 -0.64
CA PHE A 51 4.20 1.16 -0.73
C PHE A 51 4.83 1.98 -1.85
N ASN A 52 4.03 2.66 -2.64
CA ASN A 52 4.54 3.66 -3.58
C ASN A 52 5.05 4.91 -2.85
N ASN A 53 4.69 5.10 -1.59
CA ASN A 53 5.17 6.19 -0.75
C ASN A 53 6.52 5.83 -0.12
N PRO A 54 7.59 6.65 -0.34
CA PRO A 54 8.91 6.36 0.20
C PRO A 54 8.93 6.26 1.73
N GLY A 55 8.14 7.09 2.42
CA GLY A 55 8.07 7.06 3.89
C GLY A 55 7.54 5.74 4.41
N VAL A 56 6.55 5.16 3.74
CA VAL A 56 6.01 3.85 4.11
C VAL A 56 7.06 2.75 3.90
N ARG A 57 7.82 2.81 2.79
CA ARG A 57 8.90 1.85 2.54
C ARG A 57 10.00 1.92 3.58
N VAL A 58 10.36 3.13 4.03
CA VAL A 58 11.33 3.30 5.12
C VAL A 58 10.79 2.68 6.41
N MET A 59 9.53 2.92 6.75
CA MET A 59 8.89 2.31 7.92
C MET A 59 8.88 0.79 7.82
N TRP A 60 8.67 0.23 6.63
CA TRP A 60 8.76 -1.22 6.42
C TRP A 60 10.15 -1.73 6.77
N LYS A 61 11.20 -1.06 6.31
CA LYS A 61 12.59 -1.45 6.63
C LYS A 61 12.86 -1.44 8.13
N LEU A 62 12.25 -0.50 8.86
CA LEU A 62 12.42 -0.39 10.30
C LEU A 62 11.62 -1.44 11.07
N GLN A 63 10.53 -1.95 10.51
CA GLN A 63 9.57 -2.76 11.24
C GLN A 63 9.35 -4.17 10.68
N CYS A 64 9.96 -4.52 9.54
CA CYS A 64 9.68 -5.80 8.89
C CYS A 64 10.09 -7.02 9.72
N ASP A 65 11.00 -6.85 10.68
CA ASP A 65 11.39 -7.93 11.59
C ASP A 65 10.30 -8.24 12.63
N PHE A 66 9.30 -7.37 12.75
CA PHE A 66 8.21 -7.54 13.72
C PHE A 66 6.94 -8.13 13.10
N VAL A 67 6.97 -8.49 11.83
CA VAL A 67 5.88 -9.19 11.17
C VAL A 67 6.26 -10.64 10.92
N ASP A 68 5.25 -11.46 10.62
CA ASP A 68 5.46 -12.88 10.35
C ASP A 68 6.37 -13.06 9.13
N PRO A 69 7.36 -13.96 9.18
CA PRO A 69 8.28 -14.17 8.06
C PRO A 69 7.61 -14.55 6.73
N ALA A 70 6.53 -15.33 6.76
CA ALA A 70 5.81 -15.69 5.53
C ALA A 70 5.15 -14.47 4.89
N PHE A 71 4.56 -13.60 5.71
CA PHE A 71 3.98 -12.34 5.24
C PHE A 71 5.07 -11.42 4.68
N ARG A 72 6.18 -11.27 5.41
CA ARG A 72 7.31 -10.47 4.97
C ARG A 72 7.83 -10.95 3.61
N ASN A 73 8.03 -12.25 3.45
CA ASN A 73 8.53 -12.82 2.21
C ASN A 73 7.56 -12.65 1.06
N HIS A 74 6.25 -12.69 1.34
CA HIS A 74 5.22 -12.44 0.33
C HIS A 74 5.23 -10.97 -0.11
N MET A 75 5.38 -10.04 0.82
CA MET A 75 5.28 -8.61 0.54
C MET A 75 6.54 -8.01 -0.07
N GLN A 76 7.72 -8.55 0.23
CA GLN A 76 8.97 -7.92 -0.19
C GLN A 76 9.07 -7.71 -1.70
N PRO A 77 8.73 -8.68 -2.58
CA PRO A 77 8.76 -8.41 -4.01
C PRO A 77 7.81 -7.30 -4.47
N LEU A 78 6.65 -7.20 -3.83
CA LEU A 78 5.67 -6.14 -4.13
C LEU A 78 6.21 -4.76 -3.75
N ILE A 79 6.88 -4.70 -2.60
CA ILE A 79 7.48 -3.45 -2.10
C ILE A 79 8.66 -3.03 -2.98
N ASP A 80 9.48 -3.99 -3.39
CA ASP A 80 10.61 -3.72 -4.28
C ASP A 80 10.12 -3.21 -5.65
N ALA A 81 9.05 -3.79 -6.17
CA ALA A 81 8.43 -3.33 -7.41
C ALA A 81 7.86 -1.91 -7.25
N ALA A 82 7.22 -1.64 -6.11
CA ALA A 82 6.69 -0.31 -5.82
C ALA A 82 7.80 0.76 -5.80
N ALA A 83 8.98 0.41 -5.29
CA ALA A 83 10.12 1.32 -5.22
C ALA A 83 10.64 1.72 -6.61
N LYS A 84 10.42 0.87 -7.61
CA LYS A 84 10.85 1.13 -9.00
C LYS A 84 9.81 1.90 -9.81
N THR A 85 8.62 2.10 -9.28
CA THR A 85 7.51 2.76 -9.96
C THR A 85 7.48 4.23 -9.54
N ARG A 86 7.21 5.12 -10.51
CA ARG A 86 7.06 6.54 -10.21
C ARG A 86 5.95 6.74 -9.18
N GLN A 87 6.21 7.56 -8.16
CA GLN A 87 5.24 7.88 -7.13
C GLN A 87 3.97 8.47 -7.77
N ARG A 88 2.82 7.90 -7.41
CA ARG A 88 1.53 8.38 -7.90
C ARG A 88 1.17 9.70 -7.22
N ASN A 89 0.70 10.64 -8.03
CA ASN A 89 0.10 11.86 -7.53
C ASN A 89 -1.41 11.76 -7.72
N ILE A 90 -2.11 11.34 -6.68
CA ILE A 90 -3.56 11.12 -6.73
C ILE A 90 -4.31 12.40 -7.06
N ARG A 91 -3.88 13.55 -6.49
CA ARG A 91 -4.52 14.84 -6.75
C ARG A 91 -4.40 15.24 -8.22
N GLN A 92 -3.20 15.11 -8.77
CA GLN A 92 -2.97 15.44 -10.19
C GLN A 92 -3.81 14.52 -11.09
N ARG A 93 -3.86 13.24 -10.78
CA ARG A 93 -4.64 12.29 -11.57
C ARG A 93 -6.13 12.58 -11.48
N TYR A 94 -6.60 12.93 -10.28
CA TYR A 94 -8.00 13.32 -10.08
C TYR A 94 -8.35 14.53 -10.94
N ASP A 95 -7.51 15.58 -10.90
CA ASP A 95 -7.75 16.80 -11.65
C ASP A 95 -7.77 16.53 -13.15
N GLN A 96 -6.89 15.67 -13.65
CA GLN A 96 -6.85 15.26 -15.05
C GLN A 96 -8.13 14.54 -15.46
N LEU A 97 -8.59 13.61 -14.63
CA LEU A 97 -9.82 12.86 -14.91
C LEU A 97 -11.04 13.78 -14.88
N MET A 98 -11.06 14.77 -14.00
CA MET A 98 -12.14 15.75 -13.96
C MET A 98 -12.18 16.60 -15.23
N GLU A 99 -11.02 17.04 -15.72
CA GLU A 99 -10.95 17.77 -16.99
C GLU A 99 -11.49 16.92 -18.13
N ASP A 100 -11.08 15.66 -18.22
CA ASP A 100 -11.54 14.75 -19.27
C ASP A 100 -13.05 14.54 -19.17
N GLU A 101 -13.59 14.38 -17.97
CA GLU A 101 -15.03 14.17 -17.77
C GLU A 101 -15.85 15.41 -18.16
N VAL A 102 -15.40 16.59 -17.76
CA VAL A 102 -16.10 17.86 -18.07
C VAL A 102 -15.95 18.17 -19.58
N GLY A 103 -14.75 17.99 -20.13
CA GLY A 103 -14.50 18.23 -21.55
C GLY A 103 -15.30 17.33 -22.47
N SER A 104 -15.56 16.09 -22.09
CA SER A 104 -16.31 15.14 -22.90
C SER A 104 -17.79 15.50 -23.04
N LYS A 105 -18.29 16.41 -22.20
CA LYS A 105 -19.68 16.86 -22.21
C LYS A 105 -19.91 18.12 -23.02
N THR A 106 -18.86 18.68 -23.53
CA THR A 106 -18.91 19.84 -24.43
C THR A 106 -18.60 19.42 -25.86
#